data_f53e0663f19c38b1fd5d30b8b329e154
#
_entry.id   f53e0663f19c38b1fd5d30b8b329e154
#
_cell.length_a   1.000
_cell.length_b   1.000
_cell.length_c   1.000
_cell.angle_alpha   90.00
_cell.angle_beta   90.00
_cell.angle_gamma   90.00
#
_symmetry.space_group_name_H-M   'P 1'
#
loop_
_entity.id
_entity.type
_entity.pdbx_description
1 polymer ?
#
loop_
_entity_poly.entity_id
_entity_poly.type
_entity_poly.pdbx_seq_one_letter_code
_entity_poly.pdbx_strand_id
1 'polypeptide(L)'
;MPEISVVKNLPDVSFIDGATVEDIRGEMVADYEAFMSQATGRPLTLDRASPHRMELYAAAAQIYHALQYIDRAGKQNLLKYSYSNFLDHLAAFKGLTREPEAAATTTLRFTLSAEREAATGIPVGTRAAVPDWSVYFATTQYMEIPAGAMSVDVPAACTMTGEAGNRLAVGELSKLVDPIPYMDSVSNITVTAGGAEVESDDHLAERVYLFPGSYSTAGPEANYKYHAKKFNVNVGDVVVVSDQAAGTVDLYFLMTDGSKPPEEMITGLENYLRDNNIRPMTDLVRVAAPAEVEYSIDLTYYINRSDSNRAVDIQTAVAAAVGQYTAWQRAIGRDINPSKLGEMVMAAGAKRVEMAAPVHQIVGAKSVAVLNGQAVHYGGLEDD
;
A
#
# COMPACT_ATOMS: atom_id res chain seq x y z
N MET A 1 -0.83 7.04 -4.61
CA MET A 1 -2.20 7.30 -4.15
C MET A 1 -2.51 8.79 -4.31
N PRO A 2 -3.43 9.19 -5.21
CA PRO A 2 -3.65 10.62 -5.51
C PRO A 2 -4.20 11.41 -4.31
N GLU A 3 -5.10 10.83 -3.55
CA GLU A 3 -5.78 11.53 -2.45
C GLU A 3 -4.87 11.78 -1.25
N ILE A 4 -4.08 10.81 -0.85
CA ILE A 4 -3.13 10.95 0.27
C ILE A 4 -1.95 11.84 -0.11
N SER A 5 -1.63 11.98 -1.40
CA SER A 5 -0.56 12.87 -1.86
C SER A 5 -0.82 14.34 -1.51
N VAL A 6 -2.09 14.76 -1.49
CA VAL A 6 -2.48 16.11 -1.06
C VAL A 6 -2.04 16.35 0.38
N VAL A 7 -2.26 15.38 1.29
CA VAL A 7 -1.87 15.48 2.69
C VAL A 7 -0.34 15.44 2.83
N LYS A 8 0.34 14.55 2.11
CA LYS A 8 1.81 14.40 2.15
C LYS A 8 2.53 15.65 1.63
N ASN A 9 1.95 16.38 0.68
CA ASN A 9 2.51 17.58 0.09
C ASN A 9 2.20 18.88 0.87
N LEU A 10 1.45 18.81 1.98
CA LEU A 10 1.28 19.98 2.85
C LEU A 10 2.64 20.44 3.39
N PRO A 11 2.81 21.75 3.66
CA PRO A 11 4.02 22.27 4.27
C PRO A 11 4.34 21.54 5.57
N ASP A 12 5.64 21.39 5.87
CA ASP A 12 6.05 20.82 7.15
C ASP A 12 5.77 21.78 8.29
N VAL A 13 5.39 21.22 9.42
CA VAL A 13 5.07 21.95 10.65
C VAL A 13 6.12 21.62 11.71
N SER A 14 6.57 22.63 12.41
CA SER A 14 7.40 22.51 13.61
C SER A 14 6.65 23.12 14.79
N PHE A 15 6.60 22.40 15.91
CA PHE A 15 6.06 22.89 17.18
C PHE A 15 7.14 23.47 18.10
N ILE A 16 8.38 23.52 17.59
CA ILE A 16 9.57 24.03 18.31
C ILE A 16 10.33 25.07 17.47
N ASP A 17 9.64 25.68 16.47
CA ASP A 17 10.16 26.74 15.60
C ASP A 17 11.51 26.43 14.93
N GLY A 18 11.80 25.14 14.73
CA GLY A 18 13.06 24.67 14.14
C GLY A 18 14.28 24.79 15.05
N ALA A 19 14.09 25.04 16.37
CA ALA A 19 15.18 25.12 17.33
C ALA A 19 16.14 23.92 17.25
N THR A 20 17.43 24.20 17.23
CA THR A 20 18.50 23.18 17.22
C THR A 20 19.16 23.06 18.59
N VAL A 21 19.89 21.95 18.78
CA VAL A 21 20.67 21.77 20.02
C VAL A 21 21.73 22.87 20.18
N GLU A 22 22.26 23.40 19.08
CA GLU A 22 23.27 24.47 19.11
C GLU A 22 22.67 25.80 19.54
N ASP A 23 21.43 26.10 19.14
CA ASP A 23 20.71 27.29 19.59
C ASP A 23 20.51 27.25 21.10
N ILE A 24 20.01 26.13 21.63
CA ILE A 24 19.79 25.94 23.08
C ILE A 24 21.11 26.03 23.85
N ARG A 25 22.19 25.43 23.32
CA ARG A 25 23.54 25.53 23.93
C ARG A 25 24.01 26.98 23.99
N GLY A 26 23.81 27.73 22.90
CA GLY A 26 24.17 29.15 22.81
C GLY A 26 23.40 29.97 23.82
N GLU A 27 22.09 29.83 23.89
CA GLU A 27 21.20 30.53 24.83
C GLU A 27 21.56 30.21 26.28
N MET A 28 21.71 28.94 26.66
CA MET A 28 22.05 28.54 28.02
C MET A 28 23.40 29.09 28.49
N VAL A 29 24.39 29.14 27.61
CA VAL A 29 25.70 29.74 27.92
C VAL A 29 25.55 31.25 28.08
N ALA A 30 24.87 31.93 27.19
CA ALA A 30 24.67 33.39 27.26
C ALA A 30 23.89 33.79 28.53
N ASP A 31 22.84 33.06 28.86
CA ASP A 31 22.06 33.30 30.09
C ASP A 31 22.89 33.10 31.32
N TYR A 32 23.67 32.00 31.40
CA TYR A 32 24.55 31.75 32.52
C TYR A 32 25.60 32.87 32.70
N GLU A 33 26.25 33.29 31.61
CA GLU A 33 27.21 34.38 31.59
C GLU A 33 26.57 35.69 32.06
N ALA A 34 25.37 35.99 31.60
CA ALA A 34 24.62 37.18 32.00
C ALA A 34 24.22 37.16 33.46
N PHE A 35 23.62 36.09 33.97
CA PHE A 35 23.23 35.95 35.39
C PHE A 35 24.42 36.04 36.35
N MET A 36 25.51 35.35 36.01
CA MET A 36 26.70 35.36 36.84
C MET A 36 27.41 36.72 36.81
N SER A 37 27.47 37.40 35.67
CA SER A 37 28.01 38.73 35.54
C SER A 37 27.22 39.75 36.39
N GLN A 38 25.90 39.62 36.37
CA GLN A 38 25.02 40.48 37.21
C GLN A 38 25.20 40.17 38.70
N ALA A 39 25.26 38.89 39.10
CA ALA A 39 25.38 38.48 40.49
C ALA A 39 26.73 38.86 41.09
N THR A 40 27.82 38.80 40.32
CA THR A 40 29.19 39.05 40.82
C THR A 40 29.66 40.48 40.58
N GLY A 41 28.94 41.28 39.79
CA GLY A 41 29.34 42.62 39.35
C GLY A 41 30.56 42.64 38.43
N ARG A 42 30.95 41.49 37.85
CA ARG A 42 32.11 41.32 36.95
C ARG A 42 31.69 40.56 35.70
N PRO A 43 32.11 40.98 34.49
CA PRO A 43 31.83 40.26 33.27
C PRO A 43 32.45 38.85 33.36
N LEU A 44 31.64 37.83 33.05
CA LEU A 44 32.04 36.42 32.95
C LEU A 44 31.90 35.95 31.53
N THR A 45 32.91 35.24 31.04
CA THR A 45 32.84 34.50 29.76
C THR A 45 33.39 33.09 30.01
N LEU A 46 32.64 32.08 29.61
CA LEU A 46 33.03 30.70 29.76
C LEU A 46 33.94 30.23 28.64
N ASP A 47 35.13 29.76 28.96
CA ASP A 47 36.00 29.09 28.01
C ASP A 47 35.40 27.82 27.43
N ARG A 48 35.89 27.42 26.25
CA ARG A 48 35.42 26.19 25.57
C ARG A 48 35.57 24.93 26.41
N ALA A 49 36.60 24.87 27.26
CA ALA A 49 36.91 23.74 28.14
C ALA A 49 36.37 23.95 29.58
N SER A 50 35.58 24.97 29.83
CA SER A 50 34.98 25.20 31.16
C SER A 50 34.08 24.05 31.58
N PRO A 51 34.24 23.49 32.79
CA PRO A 51 33.34 22.47 33.32
C PRO A 51 31.86 22.90 33.28
N HIS A 52 31.57 24.13 33.67
CA HIS A 52 30.20 24.69 33.64
C HIS A 52 29.62 24.72 32.23
N ARG A 53 30.46 25.02 31.21
CA ARG A 53 30.01 24.97 29.82
C ARG A 53 29.65 23.55 29.39
N MET A 54 30.41 22.53 29.84
CA MET A 54 30.10 21.13 29.56
C MET A 54 28.82 20.66 30.25
N GLU A 55 28.60 21.10 31.52
CA GLU A 55 27.34 20.84 32.24
C GLU A 55 26.14 21.44 31.51
N LEU A 56 26.24 22.71 31.07
CA LEU A 56 25.20 23.37 30.28
C LEU A 56 24.93 22.65 28.94
N TYR A 57 25.97 22.17 28.28
CA TYR A 57 25.81 21.41 27.03
C TYR A 57 25.12 20.07 27.23
N ALA A 58 25.41 19.37 28.34
CA ALA A 58 24.72 18.15 28.69
C ALA A 58 23.23 18.41 29.01
N ALA A 59 22.95 19.50 29.75
CA ALA A 59 21.59 19.92 30.05
C ALA A 59 20.84 20.33 28.77
N ALA A 60 21.46 21.10 27.89
CA ALA A 60 20.90 21.51 26.60
C ALA A 60 20.49 20.32 25.74
N ALA A 61 21.30 19.24 25.73
CA ALA A 61 20.97 18.03 25.01
C ALA A 61 19.67 17.36 25.53
N GLN A 62 19.47 17.33 26.85
CA GLN A 62 18.24 16.78 27.46
C GLN A 62 17.02 17.67 27.17
N ILE A 63 17.20 18.99 27.22
CA ILE A 63 16.14 19.95 26.87
C ILE A 63 15.75 19.78 25.38
N TYR A 64 16.73 19.66 24.49
CA TYR A 64 16.48 19.41 23.08
C TYR A 64 15.72 18.12 22.85
N HIS A 65 16.08 17.02 23.54
CA HIS A 65 15.32 15.78 23.48
C HIS A 65 13.87 15.97 23.95
N ALA A 66 13.64 16.72 25.03
CA ALA A 66 12.29 17.04 25.51
C ALA A 66 11.49 17.84 24.45
N LEU A 67 12.12 18.84 23.82
CA LEU A 67 11.50 19.60 22.74
C LEU A 67 11.16 18.71 21.54
N GLN A 68 12.03 17.78 21.15
CA GLN A 68 11.74 16.81 20.09
C GLN A 68 10.53 15.93 20.43
N TYR A 69 10.36 15.51 21.70
CA TYR A 69 9.16 14.79 22.13
C TYR A 69 7.91 15.67 22.03
N ILE A 70 8.00 16.96 22.36
CA ILE A 70 6.89 17.91 22.20
C ILE A 70 6.51 18.07 20.71
N ASP A 71 7.50 18.30 19.84
CA ASP A 71 7.28 18.38 18.40
C ASP A 71 6.62 17.13 17.85
N ARG A 72 7.14 15.96 18.22
CA ARG A 72 6.57 14.67 17.83
C ARG A 72 5.15 14.50 18.35
N ALA A 73 4.88 14.82 19.61
CA ALA A 73 3.55 14.70 20.19
C ALA A 73 2.55 15.65 19.52
N GLY A 74 2.96 16.89 19.22
CA GLY A 74 2.15 17.85 18.47
C GLY A 74 1.81 17.32 17.07
N LYS A 75 2.81 16.81 16.36
CA LYS A 75 2.66 16.24 15.00
C LYS A 75 1.72 15.04 14.94
N GLN A 76 1.61 14.23 16.02
CA GLN A 76 0.67 13.09 16.04
C GLN A 76 -0.80 13.50 15.92
N ASN A 77 -1.14 14.76 16.15
CA ASN A 77 -2.50 15.27 15.91
C ASN A 77 -2.79 15.63 14.45
N LEU A 78 -1.79 15.54 13.57
CA LEU A 78 -1.88 15.87 12.17
C LEU A 78 -1.78 14.60 11.32
N LEU A 79 -2.75 14.38 10.45
CA LEU A 79 -2.83 13.16 9.62
C LEU A 79 -1.55 12.89 8.80
N LYS A 80 -0.82 13.96 8.40
CA LYS A 80 0.46 13.86 7.68
C LYS A 80 1.53 13.10 8.43
N TYR A 81 1.55 13.19 9.77
CA TYR A 81 2.63 12.69 10.63
C TYR A 81 2.19 11.58 11.59
N SER A 82 0.87 11.35 11.69
CA SER A 82 0.31 10.36 12.62
C SER A 82 0.58 8.94 12.14
N TYR A 83 0.88 8.04 13.05
CA TYR A 83 1.15 6.62 12.77
C TYR A 83 0.71 5.73 13.94
N SER A 84 0.58 4.43 13.67
CA SER A 84 0.25 3.40 14.66
C SER A 84 -0.96 3.81 15.52
N ASN A 85 -0.90 3.59 16.84
CA ASN A 85 -2.00 3.88 17.78
C ASN A 85 -2.47 5.35 17.76
N PHE A 86 -1.60 6.30 17.44
CA PHE A 86 -2.00 7.71 17.33
C PHE A 86 -2.95 7.92 16.14
N LEU A 87 -2.63 7.28 15.01
CA LEU A 87 -3.51 7.29 13.84
C LEU A 87 -4.84 6.59 14.11
N ASP A 88 -4.82 5.48 14.88
CA ASP A 88 -6.03 4.78 15.29
C ASP A 88 -6.95 5.69 16.12
N HIS A 89 -6.39 6.52 17.00
CA HIS A 89 -7.17 7.52 17.73
C HIS A 89 -7.74 8.61 16.82
N LEU A 90 -7.00 9.08 15.82
CA LEU A 90 -7.55 10.02 14.82
C LEU A 90 -8.68 9.38 14.00
N ALA A 91 -8.53 8.12 13.63
CA ALA A 91 -9.55 7.35 12.93
C ALA A 91 -10.82 7.19 13.78
N ALA A 92 -10.67 6.93 15.07
CA ALA A 92 -11.78 6.76 16.02
C ALA A 92 -12.68 8.02 16.11
N PHE A 93 -12.13 9.24 15.96
CA PHE A 93 -12.96 10.46 15.87
C PHE A 93 -13.90 10.48 14.67
N LYS A 94 -13.59 9.69 13.63
CA LYS A 94 -14.44 9.49 12.45
C LYS A 94 -15.31 8.24 12.57
N GLY A 95 -15.25 7.51 13.69
CA GLY A 95 -15.92 6.22 13.84
C GLY A 95 -15.27 5.10 13.00
N LEU A 96 -14.01 5.28 12.59
CA LEU A 96 -13.23 4.28 11.87
C LEU A 96 -12.37 3.47 12.83
N THR A 97 -12.21 2.19 12.51
CA THR A 97 -11.24 1.30 13.14
C THR A 97 -10.31 0.75 12.07
N ARG A 98 -9.09 0.41 12.48
CA ARG A 98 -8.15 -0.30 11.60
C ARG A 98 -8.74 -1.65 11.23
N GLU A 99 -8.71 -1.99 9.95
CA GLU A 99 -9.18 -3.30 9.48
C GLU A 99 -8.22 -4.39 9.98
N PRO A 100 -8.77 -5.47 10.58
CA PRO A 100 -7.96 -6.58 11.04
C PRO A 100 -7.43 -7.39 9.85
N GLU A 101 -6.51 -8.29 10.14
CA GLU A 101 -6.09 -9.30 9.16
C GLU A 101 -7.28 -10.15 8.70
N ALA A 102 -7.26 -10.54 7.45
CA ALA A 102 -8.29 -11.37 6.83
C ALA A 102 -7.70 -12.65 6.23
N ALA A 103 -8.47 -13.73 6.23
CA ALA A 103 -8.09 -14.98 5.58
C ALA A 103 -8.49 -14.97 4.10
N ALA A 104 -7.65 -15.58 3.25
CA ALA A 104 -7.98 -15.82 1.85
C ALA A 104 -9.18 -16.77 1.73
N THR A 105 -10.01 -16.55 0.72
CA THR A 105 -11.20 -17.37 0.44
C THR A 105 -11.14 -17.99 -0.94
N THR A 106 -11.86 -19.10 -1.13
CA THR A 106 -12.06 -19.76 -2.41
C THR A 106 -13.31 -20.64 -2.35
N THR A 107 -13.67 -21.24 -3.48
CA THR A 107 -14.68 -22.29 -3.56
C THR A 107 -14.02 -23.63 -3.83
N LEU A 108 -14.23 -24.61 -2.98
CA LEU A 108 -13.75 -25.98 -3.12
C LEU A 108 -14.83 -26.85 -3.77
N ARG A 109 -14.48 -27.56 -4.81
CA ARG A 109 -15.28 -28.62 -5.39
C ARG A 109 -14.89 -29.97 -4.81
N PHE A 110 -15.86 -30.66 -4.21
CA PHE A 110 -15.73 -32.02 -3.72
C PHE A 110 -16.39 -32.97 -4.73
N THR A 111 -15.67 -34.00 -5.15
CA THR A 111 -16.14 -34.96 -6.15
C THR A 111 -16.15 -36.39 -5.58
N LEU A 112 -17.25 -37.11 -5.79
CA LEU A 112 -17.39 -38.50 -5.39
C LEU A 112 -16.71 -39.45 -6.38
N SER A 113 -16.31 -40.62 -5.90
CA SER A 113 -15.76 -41.70 -6.72
C SER A 113 -16.81 -42.42 -7.60
N ALA A 114 -18.09 -42.34 -7.21
CA ALA A 114 -19.23 -42.83 -7.98
C ALA A 114 -20.53 -42.15 -7.50
N GLU A 115 -21.54 -42.13 -8.36
CA GLU A 115 -22.89 -41.65 -7.99
C GLU A 115 -23.46 -42.48 -6.83
N ARG A 116 -24.20 -41.82 -5.96
CA ARG A 116 -24.81 -42.43 -4.78
C ARG A 116 -26.31 -42.14 -4.75
N GLU A 117 -27.06 -43.14 -4.26
CA GLU A 117 -28.52 -43.03 -4.03
C GLU A 117 -28.86 -42.18 -2.78
N ALA A 118 -27.88 -41.94 -1.89
CA ALA A 118 -28.04 -41.14 -0.68
C ALA A 118 -27.12 -39.93 -0.74
N ALA A 119 -27.59 -38.81 -0.20
CA ALA A 119 -26.79 -37.60 -0.07
C ALA A 119 -25.52 -37.84 0.77
N THR A 120 -24.42 -37.17 0.39
CA THR A 120 -23.14 -37.21 1.12
C THR A 120 -22.83 -35.83 1.66
N GLY A 121 -22.79 -35.69 3.01
CA GLY A 121 -22.51 -34.43 3.68
C GLY A 121 -21.02 -34.08 3.70
N ILE A 122 -20.74 -32.80 3.51
CA ILE A 122 -19.44 -32.16 3.69
C ILE A 122 -19.51 -31.30 4.95
N PRO A 123 -18.89 -31.70 6.07
CA PRO A 123 -18.93 -30.91 7.31
C PRO A 123 -18.26 -29.54 7.18
N VAL A 124 -18.71 -28.58 8.00
CA VAL A 124 -17.95 -27.34 8.23
C VAL A 124 -16.58 -27.69 8.83
N GLY A 125 -15.55 -26.96 8.40
CA GLY A 125 -14.19 -27.19 8.86
C GLY A 125 -13.46 -28.33 8.15
N THR A 126 -14.05 -28.97 7.13
CA THR A 126 -13.35 -29.94 6.27
C THR A 126 -12.21 -29.26 5.55
N ARG A 127 -10.98 -29.78 5.71
CA ARG A 127 -9.77 -29.14 5.21
C ARG A 127 -9.30 -29.75 3.89
N ALA A 128 -8.89 -28.85 3.00
CA ALA A 128 -8.10 -29.16 1.81
C ALA A 128 -6.75 -28.46 1.89
N ALA A 129 -5.70 -29.04 1.28
CA ALA A 129 -4.35 -28.48 1.30
C ALA A 129 -3.72 -28.47 -0.09
N VAL A 130 -2.69 -27.66 -0.26
CA VAL A 130 -1.76 -27.74 -1.38
C VAL A 130 -0.91 -29.03 -1.27
N PRO A 131 -0.27 -29.48 -2.38
CA PRO A 131 0.48 -30.75 -2.40
C PRO A 131 1.62 -30.84 -1.38
N ASP A 132 2.25 -29.73 -1.03
CA ASP A 132 3.35 -29.64 -0.07
C ASP A 132 2.90 -29.40 1.39
N TRP A 133 1.60 -29.35 1.63
CA TRP A 133 0.98 -29.16 2.96
C TRP A 133 1.34 -27.83 3.65
N SER A 134 1.77 -26.82 2.91
CA SER A 134 2.13 -25.51 3.48
C SER A 134 0.92 -24.63 3.79
N VAL A 135 -0.18 -24.78 3.04
CA VAL A 135 -1.39 -23.96 3.17
C VAL A 135 -2.63 -24.85 3.23
N TYR A 136 -3.53 -24.52 4.16
CA TYR A 136 -4.78 -25.23 4.38
C TYR A 136 -5.98 -24.30 4.23
N PHE A 137 -7.04 -24.81 3.60
CA PHE A 137 -8.34 -24.18 3.52
C PHE A 137 -9.38 -25.08 4.18
N ALA A 138 -10.29 -24.48 4.95
CA ALA A 138 -11.37 -25.18 5.61
C ALA A 138 -12.72 -24.68 5.09
N THR A 139 -13.68 -25.60 4.89
CA THR A 139 -15.06 -25.24 4.50
C THR A 139 -15.70 -24.36 5.56
N THR A 140 -16.39 -23.30 5.13
CA THR A 140 -17.03 -22.32 6.03
C THR A 140 -18.49 -22.64 6.33
N GLN A 141 -19.09 -23.55 5.56
CA GLN A 141 -20.49 -23.98 5.76
C GLN A 141 -20.65 -25.47 5.44
N TYR A 142 -21.70 -26.06 6.01
CA TYR A 142 -22.11 -27.43 5.67
C TYR A 142 -22.81 -27.45 4.31
N MET A 143 -22.45 -28.39 3.46
CA MET A 143 -23.09 -28.65 2.17
C MET A 143 -23.25 -30.15 1.96
N GLU A 144 -24.18 -30.54 1.09
CA GLU A 144 -24.39 -31.95 0.72
C GLU A 144 -24.24 -32.14 -0.79
N ILE A 145 -23.62 -33.22 -1.20
CA ILE A 145 -23.72 -33.72 -2.58
C ILE A 145 -25.07 -34.48 -2.64
N PRO A 146 -26.06 -33.98 -3.40
CA PRO A 146 -27.37 -34.61 -3.50
C PRO A 146 -27.30 -36.05 -4.06
N ALA A 147 -28.29 -36.87 -3.77
CA ALA A 147 -28.44 -38.18 -4.41
C ALA A 147 -28.45 -38.02 -5.95
N GLY A 148 -27.66 -38.83 -6.64
CA GLY A 148 -27.51 -38.77 -8.10
C GLY A 148 -26.56 -37.70 -8.62
N ALA A 149 -25.99 -36.86 -7.75
CA ALA A 149 -24.98 -35.86 -8.14
C ALA A 149 -23.57 -36.40 -7.85
N MET A 150 -22.58 -35.96 -8.65
CA MET A 150 -21.17 -36.38 -8.49
C MET A 150 -20.34 -35.37 -7.72
N SER A 151 -20.78 -34.10 -7.57
CA SER A 151 -19.99 -33.09 -6.93
C SER A 151 -20.84 -31.98 -6.29
N VAL A 152 -20.20 -31.22 -5.38
CA VAL A 152 -20.75 -30.00 -4.80
C VAL A 152 -19.64 -28.96 -4.62
N ASP A 153 -20.01 -27.69 -4.78
CA ASP A 153 -19.13 -26.55 -4.58
C ASP A 153 -19.40 -25.94 -3.19
N VAL A 154 -18.34 -25.83 -2.37
CA VAL A 154 -18.43 -25.40 -0.98
C VAL A 154 -17.49 -24.22 -0.75
N PRO A 155 -17.97 -23.08 -0.22
CA PRO A 155 -17.10 -21.98 0.18
C PRO A 155 -16.10 -22.42 1.27
N ALA A 156 -14.85 -21.95 1.14
CA ALA A 156 -13.78 -22.27 2.07
C ALA A 156 -12.91 -21.02 2.32
N ALA A 157 -12.32 -20.98 3.51
CA ALA A 157 -11.36 -19.96 3.91
C ALA A 157 -10.05 -20.58 4.34
N CYS A 158 -8.96 -19.86 4.12
CA CYS A 158 -7.64 -20.23 4.61
C CYS A 158 -7.65 -20.34 6.14
N THR A 159 -6.95 -21.31 6.69
CA THR A 159 -6.84 -21.46 8.15
C THR A 159 -5.87 -20.47 8.78
N MET A 160 -5.07 -19.80 7.96
CA MET A 160 -4.19 -18.70 8.35
C MET A 160 -4.74 -17.40 7.79
N THR A 161 -4.63 -16.34 8.57
CA THR A 161 -4.88 -14.97 8.13
C THR A 161 -3.67 -14.41 7.37
N GLY A 162 -3.82 -13.26 6.73
CA GLY A 162 -2.77 -12.66 5.94
C GLY A 162 -2.77 -13.13 4.47
N GLU A 163 -1.72 -12.78 3.75
CA GLU A 163 -1.62 -12.99 2.30
C GLU A 163 -1.17 -14.40 1.89
N ALA A 164 -0.73 -15.23 2.86
CA ALA A 164 -0.14 -16.55 2.58
C ALA A 164 -1.06 -17.50 1.79
N GLY A 165 -2.36 -17.35 1.94
CA GLY A 165 -3.36 -18.13 1.21
C GLY A 165 -3.77 -17.57 -0.14
N ASN A 166 -3.27 -16.40 -0.56
CA ASN A 166 -3.66 -15.77 -1.82
C ASN A 166 -2.97 -16.39 -3.04
N ARG A 167 -3.58 -16.19 -4.22
CA ARG A 167 -2.99 -16.49 -5.54
C ARG A 167 -2.73 -17.96 -5.83
N LEU A 168 -3.30 -18.90 -5.08
CA LEU A 168 -3.26 -20.30 -5.44
C LEU A 168 -4.10 -20.50 -6.70
N ALA A 169 -3.49 -21.13 -7.71
CA ALA A 169 -4.15 -21.40 -8.99
C ALA A 169 -5.30 -22.40 -8.83
N VAL A 170 -6.22 -22.41 -9.79
CA VAL A 170 -7.31 -23.40 -9.84
C VAL A 170 -6.74 -24.81 -9.88
N GLY A 171 -7.24 -25.69 -8.99
CA GLY A 171 -6.79 -27.08 -8.85
C GLY A 171 -5.55 -27.28 -7.96
N GLU A 172 -4.97 -26.22 -7.42
CA GLU A 172 -3.77 -26.31 -6.58
C GLU A 172 -4.08 -26.85 -5.17
N LEU A 173 -5.26 -26.57 -4.62
CA LEU A 173 -5.78 -27.19 -3.41
C LEU A 173 -6.33 -28.58 -3.74
N SER A 174 -5.48 -29.59 -3.79
CA SER A 174 -5.79 -30.92 -4.32
C SER A 174 -5.68 -32.05 -3.30
N LYS A 175 -5.31 -31.75 -2.05
CA LYS A 175 -5.18 -32.76 -0.98
C LYS A 175 -6.31 -32.64 0.02
N LEU A 176 -7.14 -33.68 0.13
CA LEU A 176 -8.14 -33.79 1.20
C LEU A 176 -7.43 -34.19 2.51
N VAL A 177 -7.50 -33.31 3.51
CA VAL A 177 -6.86 -33.50 4.82
C VAL A 177 -7.73 -34.37 5.72
N ASP A 178 -9.03 -34.11 5.74
CA ASP A 178 -10.01 -34.82 6.57
C ASP A 178 -10.78 -35.79 5.68
N PRO A 179 -10.50 -37.11 5.76
CA PRO A 179 -11.12 -38.07 4.87
C PRO A 179 -12.65 -38.13 5.04
N ILE A 180 -13.35 -38.03 3.93
CA ILE A 180 -14.80 -38.20 3.85
C ILE A 180 -15.06 -39.50 3.06
N PRO A 181 -15.92 -40.40 3.56
CA PRO A 181 -16.23 -41.64 2.83
C PRO A 181 -16.73 -41.39 1.42
N TYR A 182 -16.26 -42.17 0.45
CA TYR A 182 -16.65 -42.12 -0.96
C TYR A 182 -16.16 -40.89 -1.73
N MET A 183 -15.36 -40.03 -1.12
CA MET A 183 -14.75 -38.88 -1.79
C MET A 183 -13.57 -39.32 -2.64
N ASP A 184 -13.53 -38.91 -3.90
CA ASP A 184 -12.45 -39.13 -4.83
C ASP A 184 -11.41 -38.02 -4.79
N SER A 185 -11.91 -36.79 -4.91
CA SER A 185 -11.03 -35.62 -5.02
C SER A 185 -11.65 -34.36 -4.46
N VAL A 186 -10.78 -33.39 -4.14
CA VAL A 186 -11.11 -32.01 -3.81
C VAL A 186 -10.23 -31.09 -4.65
N SER A 187 -10.78 -29.99 -5.12
CA SER A 187 -9.98 -28.96 -5.78
C SER A 187 -10.65 -27.58 -5.64
N ASN A 188 -9.85 -26.51 -5.59
CA ASN A 188 -10.40 -25.18 -5.72
C ASN A 188 -10.75 -24.91 -7.19
N ILE A 189 -11.91 -24.31 -7.42
CA ILE A 189 -12.42 -23.96 -8.76
C ILE A 189 -12.20 -22.48 -9.08
N THR A 190 -11.75 -21.69 -8.10
CA THR A 190 -11.41 -20.28 -8.25
C THR A 190 -10.00 -20.04 -7.71
N VAL A 191 -9.34 -19.00 -8.20
CA VAL A 191 -8.07 -18.52 -7.65
C VAL A 191 -8.33 -17.98 -6.25
N THR A 192 -7.53 -18.37 -5.28
CA THR A 192 -7.68 -17.91 -3.90
C THR A 192 -7.36 -16.41 -3.78
N ALA A 193 -8.18 -15.66 -3.05
CA ALA A 193 -8.03 -14.22 -2.88
C ALA A 193 -8.66 -13.71 -1.58
N GLY A 194 -8.43 -12.43 -1.26
CA GLY A 194 -9.08 -11.75 -0.14
C GLY A 194 -8.33 -11.83 1.19
N GLY A 195 -7.26 -12.63 1.26
CA GLY A 195 -6.38 -12.64 2.42
C GLY A 195 -5.62 -11.32 2.52
N ALA A 196 -5.53 -10.76 3.72
CA ALA A 196 -4.91 -9.47 3.96
C ALA A 196 -4.25 -9.40 5.33
N GLU A 197 -3.13 -8.73 5.40
CA GLU A 197 -2.50 -8.35 6.67
C GLU A 197 -3.31 -7.27 7.37
N VAL A 198 -2.95 -6.96 8.62
CA VAL A 198 -3.52 -5.81 9.32
C VAL A 198 -3.32 -4.54 8.49
N GLU A 199 -4.34 -3.72 8.39
CA GLU A 199 -4.34 -2.48 7.62
C GLU A 199 -3.13 -1.59 7.95
N SER A 200 -2.41 -1.16 6.92
CA SER A 200 -1.26 -0.29 7.07
C SER A 200 -1.65 1.14 7.47
N ASP A 201 -0.70 1.89 8.05
CA ASP A 201 -0.92 3.30 8.40
C ASP A 201 -1.28 4.15 7.18
N ASP A 202 -0.62 3.92 6.04
CA ASP A 202 -0.92 4.65 4.80
C ASP A 202 -2.36 4.40 4.32
N HIS A 203 -2.83 3.16 4.38
CA HIS A 203 -4.19 2.80 3.96
C HIS A 203 -5.24 3.38 4.91
N LEU A 204 -5.03 3.26 6.23
CA LEU A 204 -5.92 3.85 7.23
C LEU A 204 -5.97 5.38 7.10
N ALA A 205 -4.82 6.05 6.92
CA ALA A 205 -4.78 7.50 6.71
C ALA A 205 -5.55 7.93 5.46
N GLU A 206 -5.48 7.15 4.38
CA GLU A 206 -6.26 7.41 3.17
C GLU A 206 -7.77 7.24 3.42
N ARG A 207 -8.17 6.22 4.17
CA ARG A 207 -9.59 6.04 4.59
C ARG A 207 -10.08 7.21 5.46
N VAL A 208 -9.26 7.66 6.41
CA VAL A 208 -9.57 8.84 7.24
C VAL A 208 -9.75 10.09 6.39
N TYR A 209 -8.89 10.28 5.39
CA TYR A 209 -8.98 11.40 4.45
C TYR A 209 -10.23 11.34 3.57
N LEU A 210 -10.58 10.16 3.05
CA LEU A 210 -11.74 9.95 2.18
C LEU A 210 -13.07 9.89 2.93
N PHE A 211 -13.04 9.65 4.24
CA PHE A 211 -14.24 9.42 5.04
C PHE A 211 -15.32 10.51 4.92
N PRO A 212 -15.00 11.82 4.83
CA PRO A 212 -16.04 12.84 4.63
C PRO A 212 -16.89 12.60 3.37
N GLY A 213 -16.31 11.97 2.33
CA GLY A 213 -17.04 11.58 1.12
C GLY A 213 -18.08 10.50 1.34
N SER A 214 -17.92 9.64 2.36
CA SER A 214 -18.84 8.54 2.66
C SER A 214 -20.20 8.97 3.23
N TYR A 215 -20.32 10.21 3.70
CA TYR A 215 -21.61 10.73 4.22
C TYR A 215 -22.65 10.96 3.13
N SER A 216 -22.26 11.07 1.89
CA SER A 216 -23.16 11.36 0.79
C SER A 216 -23.48 10.10 0.00
N THR A 217 -24.72 9.65 0.07
CA THR A 217 -25.26 8.59 -0.79
C THR A 217 -25.71 9.10 -2.16
N ALA A 218 -25.41 10.38 -2.48
CA ALA A 218 -25.71 10.97 -3.80
C ALA A 218 -24.71 10.57 -4.90
N GLY A 219 -23.79 9.64 -4.63
CA GLY A 219 -22.85 9.06 -5.61
C GLY A 219 -21.61 9.91 -5.95
N PRO A 220 -21.02 10.72 -5.01
CA PRO A 220 -19.76 11.38 -5.32
C PRO A 220 -18.64 10.35 -5.50
N GLU A 221 -17.67 10.67 -6.35
CA GLU A 221 -16.49 9.82 -6.60
C GLU A 221 -15.79 9.38 -5.30
N ALA A 222 -15.66 10.29 -4.34
CA ALA A 222 -15.04 10.04 -3.05
C ALA A 222 -15.76 8.96 -2.23
N ASN A 223 -17.09 8.86 -2.34
CA ASN A 223 -17.87 7.82 -1.68
C ASN A 223 -17.51 6.43 -2.22
N TYR A 224 -17.48 6.28 -3.55
CA TYR A 224 -17.12 5.01 -4.17
C TYR A 224 -15.67 4.61 -3.86
N LYS A 225 -14.73 5.56 -3.89
CA LYS A 225 -13.33 5.32 -3.52
C LYS A 225 -13.20 4.88 -2.06
N TYR A 226 -13.90 5.57 -1.14
CA TYR A 226 -13.91 5.19 0.29
C TYR A 226 -14.40 3.76 0.48
N HIS A 227 -15.55 3.42 -0.11
CA HIS A 227 -16.13 2.08 0.03
C HIS A 227 -15.28 0.99 -0.63
N ALA A 228 -14.64 1.28 -1.77
CA ALA A 228 -13.70 0.34 -2.39
C ALA A 228 -12.50 0.05 -1.47
N LYS A 229 -11.93 1.07 -0.83
CA LYS A 229 -10.84 0.92 0.15
C LYS A 229 -11.28 0.20 1.41
N LYS A 230 -12.52 0.43 1.87
CA LYS A 230 -13.10 -0.25 3.03
C LYS A 230 -13.39 -1.73 2.75
N PHE A 231 -13.69 -2.10 1.51
CA PHE A 231 -14.01 -3.48 1.14
C PHE A 231 -12.84 -4.44 1.43
N ASN A 232 -11.62 -4.05 1.08
CA ASN A 232 -10.42 -4.85 1.37
C ASN A 232 -9.17 -3.95 1.40
N VAL A 233 -8.27 -4.18 2.35
CA VAL A 233 -7.03 -3.39 2.54
C VAL A 233 -6.05 -3.52 1.39
N ASN A 234 -6.18 -4.58 0.57
CA ASN A 234 -5.36 -4.80 -0.61
C ASN A 234 -5.87 -4.03 -1.85
N VAL A 235 -6.97 -3.29 -1.74
CA VAL A 235 -7.42 -2.39 -2.81
C VAL A 235 -6.49 -1.18 -2.86
N GLY A 236 -5.72 -1.09 -3.92
CA GLY A 236 -4.70 -0.05 -4.14
C GLY A 236 -5.27 1.20 -4.81
N ASP A 237 -4.88 1.47 -6.05
CA ASP A 237 -5.37 2.62 -6.82
C ASP A 237 -6.79 2.39 -7.33
N VAL A 238 -7.67 3.39 -7.18
CA VAL A 238 -9.10 3.31 -7.55
C VAL A 238 -9.48 4.51 -8.39
N VAL A 239 -10.02 4.27 -9.56
CA VAL A 239 -10.55 5.30 -10.46
C VAL A 239 -12.03 5.03 -10.73
N VAL A 240 -12.83 6.08 -10.61
CA VAL A 240 -14.28 6.07 -10.85
C VAL A 240 -14.58 6.89 -12.09
N VAL A 241 -15.27 6.32 -13.04
CA VAL A 241 -15.69 6.98 -14.28
C VAL A 241 -17.20 6.88 -14.40
N SER A 242 -17.89 8.01 -14.39
CA SER A 242 -19.34 8.06 -14.58
C SER A 242 -19.70 8.33 -16.04
N ASP A 243 -20.71 7.61 -16.54
CA ASP A 243 -21.40 7.92 -17.78
C ASP A 243 -22.82 8.37 -17.43
N GLN A 244 -23.02 9.69 -17.43
CA GLN A 244 -24.32 10.30 -17.09
C GLN A 244 -25.43 9.92 -18.07
N ALA A 245 -25.11 9.69 -19.35
CA ALA A 245 -26.09 9.34 -20.36
C ALA A 245 -26.60 7.90 -20.17
N ALA A 246 -25.71 6.99 -19.76
CA ALA A 246 -26.03 5.58 -19.50
C ALA A 246 -26.48 5.31 -18.05
N GLY A 247 -26.31 6.27 -17.12
CA GLY A 247 -26.58 6.07 -15.69
C GLY A 247 -25.63 5.05 -15.06
N THR A 248 -24.41 4.88 -15.61
CA THR A 248 -23.44 3.90 -15.14
C THR A 248 -22.30 4.57 -14.38
N VAL A 249 -21.81 3.89 -13.35
CA VAL A 249 -20.61 4.23 -12.61
C VAL A 249 -19.64 3.06 -12.72
N ASP A 250 -18.61 3.24 -13.53
CA ASP A 250 -17.57 2.24 -13.77
C ASP A 250 -16.41 2.46 -12.80
N LEU A 251 -16.08 1.46 -12.01
CA LEU A 251 -14.95 1.45 -11.08
C LEU A 251 -13.81 0.59 -11.63
N TYR A 252 -12.62 1.15 -11.66
CA TYR A 252 -11.40 0.43 -12.02
C TYR A 252 -10.44 0.48 -10.85
N PHE A 253 -9.82 -0.64 -10.50
CA PHE A 253 -8.85 -0.65 -9.42
C PHE A 253 -7.67 -1.58 -9.68
N LEU A 254 -6.56 -1.31 -8.99
CA LEU A 254 -5.40 -2.18 -8.88
C LEU A 254 -5.26 -2.64 -7.44
N MET A 255 -4.56 -3.72 -7.21
CA MET A 255 -4.15 -4.13 -5.88
C MET A 255 -3.06 -3.20 -5.35
N THR A 256 -2.79 -3.22 -4.04
CA THR A 256 -1.76 -2.37 -3.40
C THR A 256 -0.37 -2.61 -3.95
N ASP A 257 -0.07 -3.82 -4.42
CA ASP A 257 1.19 -4.16 -5.10
C ASP A 257 1.23 -3.73 -6.59
N GLY A 258 0.17 -3.06 -7.07
CA GLY A 258 0.01 -2.66 -8.46
C GLY A 258 -0.43 -3.78 -9.39
N SER A 259 -0.67 -5.00 -8.93
CA SER A 259 -1.18 -6.10 -9.76
C SER A 259 -2.65 -5.89 -10.16
N LYS A 260 -3.09 -6.61 -11.20
CA LYS A 260 -4.51 -6.70 -11.54
C LYS A 260 -5.28 -7.41 -10.43
N PRO A 261 -6.51 -6.93 -10.10
CA PRO A 261 -7.36 -7.65 -9.16
C PRO A 261 -7.80 -9.01 -9.75
N PRO A 262 -7.85 -10.06 -8.90
CA PRO A 262 -8.48 -11.32 -9.26
C PRO A 262 -10.00 -11.15 -9.50
N GLU A 263 -10.61 -12.02 -10.30
CA GLU A 263 -12.04 -11.96 -10.64
C GLU A 263 -12.95 -12.02 -9.40
N GLU A 264 -12.55 -12.76 -8.38
CA GLU A 264 -13.28 -12.82 -7.09
C GLU A 264 -13.31 -11.47 -6.37
N MET A 265 -12.20 -10.72 -6.41
CA MET A 265 -12.13 -9.38 -5.83
C MET A 265 -13.00 -8.39 -6.61
N ILE A 266 -13.02 -8.51 -7.94
CA ILE A 266 -13.86 -7.69 -8.82
C ILE A 266 -15.34 -7.95 -8.49
N THR A 267 -15.76 -9.21 -8.53
CA THR A 267 -17.14 -9.61 -8.25
C THR A 267 -17.56 -9.29 -6.81
N GLY A 268 -16.67 -9.52 -5.85
CA GLY A 268 -16.91 -9.21 -4.44
C GLY A 268 -17.12 -7.71 -4.20
N LEU A 269 -16.24 -6.88 -4.76
CA LEU A 269 -16.36 -5.42 -4.65
C LEU A 269 -17.61 -4.91 -5.36
N GLU A 270 -17.95 -5.43 -6.55
CA GLU A 270 -19.15 -5.04 -7.28
C GLU A 270 -20.41 -5.34 -6.47
N ASN A 271 -20.50 -6.54 -5.88
CA ASN A 271 -21.63 -6.93 -5.04
C ASN A 271 -21.72 -6.05 -3.78
N TYR A 272 -20.58 -5.74 -3.14
CA TYR A 272 -20.53 -4.86 -1.98
C TYR A 272 -21.03 -3.44 -2.32
N LEU A 273 -20.58 -2.87 -3.43
CA LEU A 273 -20.95 -1.52 -3.86
C LEU A 273 -22.41 -1.42 -4.35
N ARG A 274 -23.05 -2.54 -4.71
CA ARG A 274 -24.46 -2.58 -5.10
C ARG A 274 -25.43 -2.45 -3.94
N ASP A 275 -24.94 -2.47 -2.69
CA ASP A 275 -25.80 -2.24 -1.50
C ASP A 275 -26.45 -0.86 -1.59
N ASN A 276 -27.75 -0.80 -1.36
CA ASN A 276 -28.55 0.42 -1.42
C ASN A 276 -28.19 1.45 -0.33
N ASN A 277 -27.43 1.07 0.68
CA ASN A 277 -26.91 1.98 1.70
C ASN A 277 -25.61 2.67 1.25
N ILE A 278 -24.99 2.22 0.16
CA ILE A 278 -23.71 2.73 -0.34
C ILE A 278 -23.91 3.60 -1.58
N ARG A 279 -24.79 3.21 -2.49
CA ARG A 279 -25.01 3.88 -3.78
C ARG A 279 -26.40 4.52 -3.87
N PRO A 280 -26.58 5.54 -4.73
CA PRO A 280 -27.90 5.96 -5.20
C PRO A 280 -28.63 4.80 -5.87
N MET A 281 -29.94 4.73 -5.72
CA MET A 281 -30.74 3.68 -6.37
C MET A 281 -30.71 3.76 -7.91
N THR A 282 -30.34 4.93 -8.46
CA THR A 282 -30.26 5.18 -9.90
C THR A 282 -28.95 4.72 -10.53
N ASP A 283 -27.91 4.52 -9.73
CA ASP A 283 -26.56 4.23 -10.25
C ASP A 283 -26.42 2.73 -10.56
N LEU A 284 -26.06 2.43 -11.81
CA LEU A 284 -25.64 1.10 -12.21
C LEU A 284 -24.12 0.98 -12.01
N VAL A 285 -23.69 0.42 -10.89
CA VAL A 285 -22.28 0.23 -10.57
C VAL A 285 -21.73 -1.00 -11.27
N ARG A 286 -20.57 -0.83 -11.91
CA ARG A 286 -19.77 -1.90 -12.52
C ARG A 286 -18.34 -1.80 -12.02
N VAL A 287 -17.71 -2.94 -11.78
CA VAL A 287 -16.31 -3.03 -11.36
C VAL A 287 -15.51 -3.84 -12.37
N ALA A 288 -14.35 -3.37 -12.74
CA ALA A 288 -13.47 -4.06 -13.68
C ALA A 288 -11.99 -3.80 -13.38
N ALA A 289 -11.12 -4.67 -13.88
CA ALA A 289 -9.69 -4.40 -13.97
C ALA A 289 -9.42 -3.35 -15.05
N PRO A 290 -8.43 -2.45 -14.88
CA PRO A 290 -8.03 -1.52 -15.93
C PRO A 290 -7.43 -2.25 -17.13
N ALA A 291 -7.60 -1.68 -18.33
CA ALA A 291 -6.93 -2.16 -19.53
C ALA A 291 -5.41 -1.89 -19.44
N GLU A 292 -4.60 -2.79 -19.97
CA GLU A 292 -3.13 -2.64 -19.93
C GLU A 292 -2.61 -1.97 -21.20
N VAL A 293 -1.70 -1.01 -21.01
CA VAL A 293 -0.94 -0.34 -22.06
C VAL A 293 0.52 -0.68 -21.85
N GLU A 294 1.07 -1.50 -22.73
CA GLU A 294 2.46 -1.95 -22.60
C GLU A 294 3.46 -0.86 -22.97
N TYR A 295 4.57 -0.80 -22.23
CA TYR A 295 5.73 0.02 -22.56
C TYR A 295 7.03 -0.72 -22.23
N SER A 296 8.14 -0.29 -22.83
CA SER A 296 9.47 -0.79 -22.52
C SER A 296 10.37 0.33 -22.01
N ILE A 297 11.42 -0.05 -21.32
CA ILE A 297 12.52 0.84 -20.92
C ILE A 297 13.78 0.41 -21.68
N ASP A 298 14.36 1.35 -22.41
CA ASP A 298 15.64 1.18 -23.08
C ASP A 298 16.41 2.50 -22.94
N LEU A 299 17.43 2.48 -22.09
CA LEU A 299 18.24 3.66 -21.83
C LEU A 299 19.72 3.32 -21.60
N THR A 300 20.57 4.25 -21.98
CA THR A 300 22.01 4.24 -21.66
C THR A 300 22.32 5.45 -20.79
N TYR A 301 23.02 5.24 -19.67
CA TYR A 301 23.44 6.33 -18.79
C TYR A 301 24.94 6.37 -18.64
N TYR A 302 25.46 7.55 -18.36
CA TYR A 302 26.88 7.84 -18.20
C TYR A 302 27.13 8.44 -16.82
N ILE A 303 28.30 8.20 -16.27
CA ILE A 303 28.71 8.70 -14.95
C ILE A 303 29.88 9.68 -15.16
N ASN A 304 29.91 10.77 -14.36
CA ASN A 304 31.04 11.70 -14.42
C ASN A 304 32.34 10.99 -14.00
N ARG A 305 33.44 11.22 -14.72
CA ARG A 305 34.75 10.63 -14.41
C ARG A 305 35.23 11.02 -13.00
N SER A 306 34.86 12.19 -12.50
CA SER A 306 35.15 12.60 -11.13
C SER A 306 34.51 11.67 -10.06
N ASP A 307 33.42 10.98 -10.40
CA ASP A 307 32.70 10.06 -9.53
C ASP A 307 33.07 8.58 -9.75
N SER A 308 34.21 8.32 -10.43
CA SER A 308 34.67 6.96 -10.76
C SER A 308 34.80 6.04 -9.53
N ASN A 309 35.18 6.58 -8.39
CA ASN A 309 35.26 5.86 -7.11
C ASN A 309 33.92 5.41 -6.55
N ARG A 310 32.82 6.03 -6.99
CA ARG A 310 31.43 5.73 -6.59
C ARG A 310 30.63 5.08 -7.73
N ALA A 311 31.27 4.73 -8.84
CA ALA A 311 30.57 4.25 -10.03
C ALA A 311 29.67 3.03 -9.77
N VAL A 312 30.09 2.09 -8.92
CA VAL A 312 29.32 0.90 -8.56
C VAL A 312 28.08 1.27 -7.72
N ASP A 313 28.25 2.20 -6.79
CA ASP A 313 27.13 2.67 -5.95
C ASP A 313 26.08 3.40 -6.81
N ILE A 314 26.55 4.24 -7.75
CA ILE A 314 25.68 4.95 -8.70
C ILE A 314 24.94 3.95 -9.62
N GLN A 315 25.61 2.91 -10.13
CA GLN A 315 24.96 1.87 -10.93
C GLN A 315 23.84 1.18 -10.14
N THR A 316 24.08 0.86 -8.87
CA THR A 316 23.08 0.28 -7.98
C THR A 316 21.93 1.25 -7.73
N ALA A 317 22.22 2.54 -7.50
CA ALA A 317 21.22 3.57 -7.31
C ALA A 317 20.37 3.80 -8.57
N VAL A 318 20.96 3.76 -9.76
CA VAL A 318 20.24 3.86 -11.04
C VAL A 318 19.30 2.67 -11.23
N ALA A 319 19.73 1.44 -10.93
CA ALA A 319 18.87 0.27 -11.00
C ALA A 319 17.67 0.40 -10.05
N ALA A 320 17.89 0.89 -8.83
CA ALA A 320 16.84 1.17 -7.86
C ALA A 320 15.89 2.29 -8.35
N ALA A 321 16.41 3.36 -8.97
CA ALA A 321 15.62 4.46 -9.51
C ALA A 321 14.70 4.01 -10.67
N VAL A 322 15.17 3.11 -11.52
CA VAL A 322 14.35 2.50 -12.59
C VAL A 322 13.21 1.65 -11.97
N GLY A 323 13.49 0.88 -10.92
CA GLY A 323 12.46 0.14 -10.19
C GLY A 323 11.43 1.07 -9.53
N GLN A 324 11.87 2.18 -8.92
CA GLN A 324 10.98 3.20 -8.37
C GLN A 324 10.12 3.88 -9.44
N TYR A 325 10.68 4.16 -10.61
CA TYR A 325 9.91 4.68 -11.73
C TYR A 325 8.83 3.70 -12.18
N THR A 326 9.15 2.41 -12.29
CA THR A 326 8.18 1.38 -12.70
C THR A 326 7.01 1.30 -11.71
N ALA A 327 7.30 1.32 -10.41
CA ALA A 327 6.28 1.34 -9.37
C ALA A 327 5.45 2.65 -9.41
N TRP A 328 6.10 3.79 -9.60
CA TRP A 328 5.41 5.07 -9.73
C TRP A 328 4.52 5.12 -10.98
N GLN A 329 5.00 4.60 -12.12
CA GLN A 329 4.25 4.57 -13.39
C GLN A 329 3.00 3.70 -13.32
N ARG A 330 2.97 2.71 -12.43
CA ARG A 330 1.86 1.77 -12.24
C ARG A 330 0.68 2.40 -11.49
N ALA A 331 0.06 3.39 -12.13
CA ALA A 331 -1.17 4.02 -11.64
C ALA A 331 -2.16 4.17 -12.79
N ILE A 332 -3.45 4.02 -12.50
CA ILE A 332 -4.52 4.11 -13.51
C ILE A 332 -4.58 5.53 -14.07
N GLY A 333 -4.65 5.64 -15.39
CA GLY A 333 -4.76 6.93 -16.10
C GLY A 333 -3.47 7.77 -16.10
N ARG A 334 -2.33 7.21 -15.65
CA ARG A 334 -1.06 7.93 -15.66
C ARG A 334 -0.36 7.75 -17.00
N ASP A 335 -0.14 8.86 -17.69
CA ASP A 335 0.61 8.89 -18.94
C ASP A 335 2.04 8.38 -18.76
N ILE A 336 2.54 7.65 -19.75
CA ILE A 336 3.93 7.20 -19.75
C ILE A 336 4.83 8.43 -19.92
N ASN A 337 5.62 8.72 -18.86
CA ASN A 337 6.43 9.94 -18.79
C ASN A 337 7.93 9.65 -18.79
N PRO A 338 8.60 9.72 -19.96
CA PRO A 338 10.05 9.52 -20.05
C PRO A 338 10.86 10.56 -19.26
N SER A 339 10.37 11.80 -19.16
CA SER A 339 11.07 12.86 -18.41
C SER A 339 11.19 12.53 -16.92
N LYS A 340 10.17 11.87 -16.34
CA LYS A 340 10.22 11.43 -14.95
C LYS A 340 11.26 10.32 -14.73
N LEU A 341 11.40 9.39 -15.69
CA LEU A 341 12.45 8.40 -15.63
C LEU A 341 13.83 9.05 -15.70
N GLY A 342 14.03 9.99 -16.63
CA GLY A 342 15.28 10.75 -16.75
C GLY A 342 15.63 11.52 -15.48
N GLU A 343 14.66 12.21 -14.87
CA GLU A 343 14.81 12.90 -13.58
C GLU A 343 15.31 11.93 -12.48
N MET A 344 14.67 10.77 -12.33
CA MET A 344 15.03 9.80 -11.30
C MET A 344 16.42 9.21 -11.51
N VAL A 345 16.80 8.89 -12.76
CA VAL A 345 18.12 8.37 -13.10
C VAL A 345 19.22 9.42 -12.89
N MET A 346 18.96 10.68 -13.25
CA MET A 346 19.88 11.79 -12.99
C MET A 346 20.05 12.03 -11.48
N ALA A 347 18.97 11.99 -10.72
CA ALA A 347 19.00 12.13 -9.26
C ALA A 347 19.78 10.98 -8.57
N ALA A 348 19.83 9.80 -9.18
CA ALA A 348 20.62 8.67 -8.70
C ALA A 348 22.14 8.83 -8.92
N GLY A 349 22.60 9.92 -9.59
CA GLY A 349 24.00 10.24 -9.79
C GLY A 349 24.50 10.03 -11.23
N ALA A 350 23.60 9.75 -12.18
CA ALA A 350 23.98 9.77 -13.59
C ALA A 350 24.27 11.19 -14.04
N LYS A 351 25.32 11.38 -14.84
CA LYS A 351 25.66 12.65 -15.49
C LYS A 351 24.73 12.95 -16.66
N ARG A 352 24.43 11.94 -17.45
CA ARG A 352 23.64 12.05 -18.68
C ARG A 352 22.91 10.73 -18.96
N VAL A 353 21.75 10.85 -19.58
CA VAL A 353 20.90 9.70 -19.98
C VAL A 353 20.52 9.83 -21.44
N GLU A 354 20.75 8.79 -22.22
CA GLU A 354 20.21 8.59 -23.57
C GLU A 354 19.05 7.60 -23.47
N MET A 355 17.86 8.02 -23.86
CA MET A 355 16.64 7.23 -23.70
C MET A 355 16.05 6.91 -25.06
N ALA A 356 16.08 5.63 -25.45
CA ALA A 356 15.43 5.13 -26.66
C ALA A 356 13.94 4.80 -26.35
N ALA A 357 13.64 4.31 -25.16
CA ALA A 357 12.31 4.05 -24.65
C ALA A 357 12.27 4.30 -23.11
N PRO A 358 11.10 4.66 -22.54
CA PRO A 358 9.82 4.89 -23.20
C PRO A 358 9.75 6.22 -23.95
N VAL A 359 8.81 6.32 -24.88
CA VAL A 359 8.36 7.61 -25.42
C VAL A 359 7.10 8.06 -24.68
N HIS A 360 6.84 9.38 -24.68
CA HIS A 360 5.61 9.88 -24.08
C HIS A 360 4.40 9.29 -24.77
N GLN A 361 3.48 8.70 -23.97
CA GLN A 361 2.24 8.11 -24.45
C GLN A 361 1.10 8.43 -23.48
N ILE A 362 -0.01 8.89 -24.02
CA ILE A 362 -1.24 9.13 -23.23
C ILE A 362 -1.86 7.79 -22.88
N VAL A 363 -2.17 7.61 -21.60
CA VAL A 363 -2.85 6.44 -21.04
C VAL A 363 -4.26 6.85 -20.64
N GLY A 364 -5.26 6.18 -21.22
CA GLY A 364 -6.66 6.49 -20.95
C GLY A 364 -7.02 6.32 -19.46
N ALA A 365 -8.03 7.07 -19.00
CA ALA A 365 -8.48 7.06 -17.59
C ALA A 365 -8.91 5.67 -17.06
N LYS A 366 -9.19 4.71 -17.94
CA LYS A 366 -9.57 3.31 -17.62
C LYS A 366 -8.43 2.32 -17.83
N SER A 367 -7.21 2.81 -18.01
CA SER A 367 -6.06 2.01 -18.42
C SER A 367 -4.87 2.23 -17.50
N VAL A 368 -3.95 1.27 -17.45
CA VAL A 368 -2.71 1.32 -16.67
C VAL A 368 -1.52 0.94 -17.53
N ALA A 369 -0.40 1.66 -17.36
CA ALA A 369 0.85 1.33 -18.04
C ALA A 369 1.52 0.10 -17.40
N VAL A 370 2.00 -0.83 -18.24
CA VAL A 370 2.65 -2.08 -17.84
C VAL A 370 4.00 -2.21 -18.51
N LEU A 371 5.04 -2.45 -17.72
CA LEU A 371 6.37 -2.71 -18.25
C LEU A 371 6.44 -4.09 -18.92
N ASN A 372 6.77 -4.13 -20.22
CA ASN A 372 6.91 -5.37 -21.00
C ASN A 372 8.38 -5.74 -21.27
N GLY A 373 9.33 -4.87 -20.98
CA GLY A 373 10.75 -5.17 -21.17
C GLY A 373 11.64 -4.04 -20.65
N GLN A 374 12.83 -4.42 -20.15
CA GLN A 374 13.76 -3.46 -19.59
C GLN A 374 15.19 -3.74 -20.07
N ALA A 375 15.82 -2.72 -20.64
CA ALA A 375 17.23 -2.68 -20.98
C ALA A 375 17.86 -1.41 -20.42
N VAL A 376 18.78 -1.54 -19.47
CA VAL A 376 19.47 -0.42 -18.82
C VAL A 376 20.97 -0.64 -18.96
N HIS A 377 21.61 0.26 -19.70
CA HIS A 377 23.01 0.10 -20.09
C HIS A 377 23.88 1.17 -19.42
N TYR A 378 25.00 0.73 -18.84
CA TYR A 378 26.04 1.62 -18.41
C TYR A 378 26.95 1.97 -19.60
N GLY A 379 26.94 3.23 -20.03
CA GLY A 379 27.68 3.72 -21.18
C GLY A 379 29.15 4.09 -20.89
N GLY A 380 29.55 4.09 -19.60
CA GLY A 380 30.91 4.40 -19.19
C GLY A 380 31.05 5.75 -18.47
N LEU A 381 32.31 6.14 -18.25
CA LEU A 381 32.68 7.41 -17.64
C LEU A 381 32.86 8.48 -18.72
N GLU A 382 32.29 9.66 -18.48
CA GLU A 382 32.46 10.84 -19.34
C GLU A 382 33.15 11.98 -18.57
N ASP A 383 33.96 12.74 -19.27
CA ASP A 383 34.52 14.00 -18.77
C ASP A 383 33.47 15.14 -18.91
N ASP A 384 33.59 16.20 -18.12
CA ASP A 384 32.71 17.39 -18.20
C ASP A 384 32.88 18.15 -19.51
#